data_7d8875ca64c92afa9b6440edadca48e4
#
_entry.id   7d8875ca64c92afa9b6440edadca48e4
#
_cell.length_a   1.000
_cell.length_b   1.000
_cell.length_c   1.000
_cell.angle_alpha   90.00
_cell.angle_beta   90.00
_cell.angle_gamma   90.00
#
_symmetry.space_group_name_H-M   'P 1'
#
loop_
_entity.id
_entity.type
_entity.pdbx_description
1 polymer ?
#
loop_
_entity_poly.entity_id
_entity_poly.type
_entity_poly.pdbx_seq_one_letter_code
_entity_poly.pdbx_strand_id
1 'polypeptide(L)'
;KNMHQILDLALPAYDELFEEINLDGLVESKGILYIWNEKDLKSRELEIQIRKELGVKQQIVNQKEIHDLEPNIKRFYHGGVYYSYARHARNPKKILLKLFELFLKKGGNFIKQKIKNVEFDDEKPILKSDNESFFFDKIVITCGAFSKRFTDNLNEKIPLDTERGYHVHFKNCDHLLNRPVIFSNRGFGITPMEQGLRVVGTVEFGGLNNPLTKSRIKNLIDNAKYMLGDLPEHEDEWLGFRPTLPDFLPVMGPSKNYKNIFYCFGHHHLGWTLGPISGKI
;
A
#
# COMPACT_ATOMS: atom_id res chain seq x y z
N LYS A 1 -4.62 8.04 -17.19
CA LYS A 1 -5.87 7.37 -17.61
C LYS A 1 -5.93 5.90 -17.16
N ASN A 2 -4.93 5.08 -17.49
CA ASN A 2 -4.96 3.64 -17.21
C ASN A 2 -5.08 3.31 -15.71
N MET A 3 -4.30 3.98 -14.86
CA MET A 3 -4.36 3.78 -13.41
C MET A 3 -5.73 4.16 -12.81
N HIS A 4 -6.35 5.23 -13.29
CA HIS A 4 -7.68 5.67 -12.85
C HIS A 4 -8.74 4.59 -13.10
N GLN A 5 -8.75 3.96 -14.29
CA GLN A 5 -9.69 2.91 -14.63
C GLN A 5 -9.64 1.71 -13.67
N ILE A 6 -8.44 1.35 -13.19
CA ILE A 6 -8.29 0.25 -12.23
C ILE A 6 -8.68 0.72 -10.81
N LEU A 7 -8.33 1.96 -10.44
CA LEU A 7 -8.65 2.52 -9.13
C LEU A 7 -10.16 2.66 -8.89
N ASP A 8 -10.93 2.99 -9.93
CA ASP A 8 -12.39 3.10 -9.84
C ASP A 8 -13.06 1.76 -9.48
N LEU A 9 -12.44 0.65 -9.83
CA LEU A 9 -12.92 -0.68 -9.52
C LEU A 9 -12.46 -1.19 -8.14
N ALA A 10 -11.56 -0.48 -7.46
CA ALA A 10 -10.96 -0.95 -6.22
C ALA A 10 -11.96 -1.07 -5.07
N LEU A 11 -12.75 -0.03 -4.80
CA LEU A 11 -13.75 -0.06 -3.73
C LEU A 11 -14.86 -1.08 -3.97
N PRO A 12 -15.49 -1.16 -5.17
CA PRO A 12 -16.45 -2.23 -5.47
C PRO A 12 -15.88 -3.64 -5.27
N ALA A 13 -14.62 -3.87 -5.69
CA ALA A 13 -13.98 -5.17 -5.49
C ALA A 13 -13.73 -5.50 -4.01
N TYR A 14 -13.48 -4.48 -3.18
CA TYR A 14 -13.41 -4.64 -1.73
C TYR A 14 -14.78 -4.93 -1.12
N ASP A 15 -15.84 -4.26 -1.56
CA ASP A 15 -17.19 -4.48 -1.05
C ASP A 15 -17.61 -5.94 -1.25
N GLU A 16 -17.41 -6.49 -2.45
CA GLU A 16 -17.69 -7.90 -2.73
C GLU A 16 -16.84 -8.86 -1.87
N LEU A 17 -15.54 -8.58 -1.71
CA LEU A 17 -14.67 -9.41 -0.89
C LEU A 17 -15.10 -9.39 0.59
N PHE A 18 -15.57 -8.25 1.08
CA PHE A 18 -15.95 -8.06 2.47
C PHE A 18 -17.31 -8.66 2.81
N GLU A 19 -18.14 -9.00 1.81
CA GLU A 19 -19.34 -9.81 2.03
C GLU A 19 -19.01 -11.23 2.54
N GLU A 20 -17.82 -11.75 2.20
CA GLU A 20 -17.40 -13.10 2.58
C GLU A 20 -16.68 -13.17 3.93
N ILE A 21 -16.26 -12.04 4.50
CA ILE A 21 -15.51 -12.00 5.77
C ILE A 21 -16.04 -10.94 6.72
N ASN A 22 -16.16 -11.29 7.99
CA ASN A 22 -16.50 -10.31 9.03
C ASN A 22 -15.28 -9.42 9.34
N LEU A 23 -15.42 -8.12 9.10
CA LEU A 23 -14.39 -7.09 9.32
C LEU A 23 -14.74 -6.07 10.40
N ASP A 24 -15.67 -6.40 11.30
CA ASP A 24 -16.10 -5.47 12.35
C ASP A 24 -14.93 -4.80 13.07
N GLY A 25 -14.92 -3.47 13.02
CA GLY A 25 -13.86 -2.65 13.63
C GLY A 25 -12.50 -2.67 12.93
N LEU A 26 -12.31 -3.44 11.86
CA LEU A 26 -11.03 -3.53 11.13
C LEU A 26 -10.91 -2.55 9.96
N VAL A 27 -12.02 -2.00 9.51
CA VAL A 27 -12.08 -0.99 8.43
C VAL A 27 -12.92 0.19 8.89
N GLU A 28 -12.42 1.39 8.67
CA GLU A 28 -13.17 2.62 8.93
C GLU A 28 -13.38 3.44 7.66
N SER A 29 -14.60 4.01 7.53
CA SER A 29 -15.04 4.84 6.40
C SER A 29 -15.16 6.31 6.82
N LYS A 30 -14.09 6.85 7.43
CA LYS A 30 -14.06 8.24 7.91
C LYS A 30 -13.36 9.18 6.93
N GLY A 31 -13.07 8.71 5.72
CA GLY A 31 -12.34 9.47 4.72
C GLY A 31 -10.85 9.58 4.99
N ILE A 32 -10.17 10.37 4.17
CA ILE A 32 -8.76 10.72 4.29
C ILE A 32 -8.57 12.22 4.07
N LEU A 33 -7.70 12.85 4.83
CA LEU A 33 -7.42 14.27 4.77
C LEU A 33 -5.98 14.51 4.26
N TYR A 34 -5.85 15.21 3.15
CA TYR A 34 -4.58 15.74 2.66
C TYR A 34 -4.47 17.20 3.07
N ILE A 35 -3.36 17.59 3.67
CA ILE A 35 -3.09 18.95 4.12
C ILE A 35 -1.79 19.50 3.53
N TRP A 36 -1.70 20.81 3.39
CA TRP A 36 -0.51 21.49 2.87
C TRP A 36 -0.31 22.87 3.49
N ASN A 37 0.91 23.39 3.32
CA ASN A 37 1.28 24.77 3.61
C ASN A 37 1.12 25.65 2.36
N GLU A 38 0.91 26.94 2.58
CA GLU A 38 0.51 27.97 1.66
C GLU A 38 1.26 28.11 0.34
N LYS A 39 2.56 27.91 0.37
CA LYS A 39 3.44 28.26 -0.73
C LYS A 39 3.30 27.41 -2.00
N ASP A 40 2.44 26.40 -1.98
CA ASP A 40 2.36 25.39 -3.04
C ASP A 40 0.98 25.29 -3.73
N LEU A 41 0.17 26.33 -3.63
CA LEU A 41 -1.19 26.34 -4.19
C LEU A 41 -1.22 26.05 -5.70
N LYS A 42 -0.30 26.60 -6.49
CA LYS A 42 -0.31 26.40 -7.95
C LYS A 42 -0.11 24.94 -8.36
N SER A 43 0.78 24.21 -7.69
CA SER A 43 0.97 22.78 -7.98
C SER A 43 -0.25 21.96 -7.53
N ARG A 44 -0.91 22.37 -6.44
CA ARG A 44 -2.12 21.74 -5.93
C ARG A 44 -3.37 22.02 -6.78
N GLU A 45 -3.50 23.20 -7.33
CA GLU A 45 -4.60 23.56 -8.23
C GLU A 45 -4.67 22.62 -9.43
N LEU A 46 -3.54 22.33 -10.07
CA LEU A 46 -3.46 21.39 -11.18
C LEU A 46 -3.89 19.96 -10.76
N GLU A 47 -3.40 19.50 -9.62
CA GLU A 47 -3.74 18.18 -9.08
C GLU A 47 -5.23 18.06 -8.76
N ILE A 48 -5.80 19.10 -8.13
CA ILE A 48 -7.24 19.20 -7.81
C ILE A 48 -8.08 19.22 -9.09
N GLN A 49 -7.66 19.99 -10.09
CA GLN A 49 -8.34 20.08 -11.37
C GLN A 49 -8.35 18.74 -12.11
N ILE A 50 -7.19 18.08 -12.23
CA ILE A 50 -7.08 16.77 -12.88
C ILE A 50 -8.01 15.76 -12.21
N ARG A 51 -8.04 15.70 -10.87
CA ARG A 51 -8.95 14.81 -10.15
C ARG A 51 -10.42 15.14 -10.40
N LYS A 52 -10.76 16.43 -10.46
CA LYS A 52 -12.12 16.88 -10.79
C LYS A 52 -12.53 16.45 -12.21
N GLU A 53 -11.65 16.60 -13.19
CA GLU A 53 -11.88 16.17 -14.57
C GLU A 53 -12.05 14.65 -14.68
N LEU A 54 -11.39 13.88 -13.81
CA LEU A 54 -11.54 12.43 -13.68
C LEU A 54 -12.76 12.01 -12.86
N GLY A 55 -13.61 12.95 -12.41
CA GLY A 55 -14.81 12.65 -11.64
C GLY A 55 -14.57 12.29 -10.17
N VAL A 56 -13.35 12.48 -9.65
CA VAL A 56 -13.01 12.17 -8.24
C VAL A 56 -13.74 13.15 -7.31
N LYS A 57 -14.58 12.60 -6.43
CA LYS A 57 -15.27 13.39 -5.39
C LYS A 57 -14.25 13.88 -4.36
N GLN A 58 -14.10 15.20 -4.26
CA GLN A 58 -13.16 15.85 -3.34
C GLN A 58 -13.76 17.13 -2.78
N GLN A 59 -13.45 17.42 -1.53
CA GLN A 59 -13.85 18.64 -0.84
C GLN A 59 -12.59 19.43 -0.50
N ILE A 60 -12.48 20.64 -1.03
CA ILE A 60 -11.43 21.58 -0.63
C ILE A 60 -11.79 22.08 0.75
N VAL A 61 -10.84 22.04 1.67
CA VAL A 61 -11.04 22.46 3.07
C VAL A 61 -10.05 23.55 3.46
N ASN A 62 -10.54 24.55 4.17
CA ASN A 62 -9.74 25.62 4.73
C ASN A 62 -9.21 25.25 6.13
N GLN A 63 -8.44 26.14 6.73
CA GLN A 63 -7.81 25.96 8.04
C GLN A 63 -8.82 25.60 9.14
N LYS A 64 -9.97 26.26 9.20
CA LYS A 64 -11.01 26.00 10.20
C LYS A 64 -11.61 24.60 10.00
N GLU A 65 -11.96 24.27 8.78
CA GLU A 65 -12.50 22.96 8.44
C GLU A 65 -11.50 21.80 8.70
N ILE A 66 -10.19 22.04 8.49
CA ILE A 66 -9.14 21.08 8.88
C ILE A 66 -9.17 20.85 10.39
N HIS A 67 -9.27 21.92 11.18
CA HIS A 67 -9.31 21.81 12.63
C HIS A 67 -10.61 21.19 13.14
N ASP A 68 -11.73 21.47 12.50
CA ASP A 68 -13.04 20.82 12.81
C ASP A 68 -12.99 19.32 12.52
N LEU A 69 -12.28 18.89 11.45
CA LEU A 69 -12.09 17.50 11.09
C LEU A 69 -11.10 16.78 12.03
N GLU A 70 -10.01 17.46 12.40
CA GLU A 70 -8.87 16.90 13.18
C GLU A 70 -8.41 17.92 14.26
N PRO A 71 -9.15 17.99 15.39
CA PRO A 71 -8.91 19.04 16.41
C PRO A 71 -7.56 18.92 17.14
N ASN A 72 -6.93 17.74 17.12
CA ASN A 72 -5.66 17.51 17.81
C ASN A 72 -4.42 17.87 16.98
N ILE A 73 -4.60 18.29 15.73
CA ILE A 73 -3.48 18.82 14.93
C ILE A 73 -3.04 20.16 15.52
N LYS A 74 -1.78 20.25 15.95
CA LYS A 74 -1.23 21.41 16.69
C LYS A 74 -0.80 22.57 15.80
N ARG A 75 -0.61 22.34 14.51
CA ARG A 75 -0.13 23.32 13.56
C ARG A 75 -1.25 23.83 12.66
N PHE A 76 -1.09 25.06 12.21
CA PHE A 76 -2.00 25.63 11.22
C PHE A 76 -1.53 25.25 9.81
N TYR A 77 -2.46 24.82 9.01
CA TYR A 77 -2.29 24.47 7.59
C TYR A 77 -3.22 25.32 6.77
N HIS A 78 -2.74 25.83 5.64
CA HIS A 78 -3.52 26.81 4.85
C HIS A 78 -4.66 26.20 4.08
N GLY A 79 -4.59 24.92 3.77
CA GLY A 79 -5.64 24.22 3.07
C GLY A 79 -5.43 22.72 3.01
N GLY A 80 -6.45 22.06 2.53
CA GLY A 80 -6.45 20.62 2.37
C GLY A 80 -7.48 20.15 1.35
N VAL A 81 -7.41 18.85 1.06
CA VAL A 81 -8.49 18.13 0.36
C VAL A 81 -8.95 16.98 1.24
N TYR A 82 -10.23 16.90 1.44
CA TYR A 82 -10.89 15.82 2.14
C TYR A 82 -11.60 14.91 1.15
N TYR A 83 -11.30 13.61 1.21
CA TYR A 83 -11.95 12.56 0.44
C TYR A 83 -12.83 11.73 1.37
N SER A 84 -14.10 12.11 1.50
CA SER A 84 -15.02 11.53 2.50
C SER A 84 -15.35 10.06 2.29
N TYR A 85 -15.24 9.56 1.06
CA TYR A 85 -15.56 8.18 0.70
C TYR A 85 -14.38 7.21 0.89
N ALA A 86 -13.18 7.73 1.20
CA ALA A 86 -12.01 6.89 1.40
C ALA A 86 -12.16 6.05 2.69
N ARG A 87 -11.61 4.84 2.62
CA ARG A 87 -11.60 3.89 3.73
C ARG A 87 -10.16 3.57 4.13
N HIS A 88 -9.96 3.18 5.36
CA HIS A 88 -8.66 2.70 5.81
C HIS A 88 -8.78 1.45 6.68
N ALA A 89 -7.78 0.59 6.59
CA ALA A 89 -7.67 -0.59 7.43
C ALA A 89 -7.04 -0.21 8.77
N ARG A 90 -7.73 -0.50 9.88
CA ARG A 90 -7.20 -0.31 11.23
C ARG A 90 -6.17 -1.39 11.60
N ASN A 91 -6.32 -2.59 11.05
CA ASN A 91 -5.36 -3.69 11.24
C ASN A 91 -5.24 -4.54 9.97
N PRO A 92 -4.35 -4.17 9.02
CA PRO A 92 -4.15 -4.91 7.79
C PRO A 92 -3.75 -6.39 8.01
N LYS A 93 -2.96 -6.66 9.08
CA LYS A 93 -2.55 -8.03 9.41
C LYS A 93 -3.75 -8.92 9.75
N LYS A 94 -4.68 -8.43 10.58
CA LYS A 94 -5.89 -9.20 10.93
C LYS A 94 -6.76 -9.45 9.70
N ILE A 95 -6.89 -8.46 8.81
CA ILE A 95 -7.64 -8.62 7.55
C ILE A 95 -7.00 -9.72 6.68
N LEU A 96 -5.67 -9.68 6.50
CA LEU A 96 -4.97 -10.72 5.74
C LEU A 96 -5.11 -12.11 6.36
N LEU A 97 -5.10 -12.22 7.69
CA LEU A 97 -5.32 -13.50 8.37
C LEU A 97 -6.73 -14.04 8.12
N LYS A 98 -7.77 -13.20 8.16
CA LYS A 98 -9.14 -13.60 7.83
C LYS A 98 -9.27 -14.04 6.35
N LEU A 99 -8.62 -13.36 5.43
CA LEU A 99 -8.56 -13.77 4.03
C LEU A 99 -7.84 -15.12 3.87
N PHE A 100 -6.76 -15.33 4.61
CA PHE A 100 -6.04 -16.60 4.61
C PHE A 100 -6.89 -17.75 5.17
N GLU A 101 -7.62 -17.52 6.27
CA GLU A 101 -8.57 -18.49 6.83
C GLU A 101 -9.68 -18.83 5.80
N LEU A 102 -10.22 -17.83 5.10
CA LEU A 102 -11.20 -18.05 4.04
C LEU A 102 -10.62 -18.87 2.88
N PHE A 103 -9.38 -18.56 2.48
CA PHE A 103 -8.66 -19.32 1.44
C PHE A 103 -8.55 -20.80 1.82
N LEU A 104 -8.12 -21.11 3.05
CA LEU A 104 -8.03 -22.49 3.54
C LEU A 104 -9.41 -23.16 3.61
N LYS A 105 -10.44 -22.46 4.08
CA LYS A 105 -11.82 -22.96 4.14
C LYS A 105 -12.37 -23.29 2.75
N LYS A 106 -11.98 -22.55 1.73
CA LYS A 106 -12.34 -22.80 0.32
C LYS A 106 -11.49 -23.90 -0.33
N GLY A 107 -10.66 -24.63 0.41
CA GLY A 107 -9.85 -25.75 -0.07
C GLY A 107 -8.45 -25.36 -0.56
N GLY A 108 -8.04 -24.12 -0.33
CA GLY A 108 -6.67 -23.70 -0.63
C GLY A 108 -5.64 -24.40 0.23
N ASN A 109 -4.44 -24.66 -0.30
CA ASN A 109 -3.31 -25.22 0.43
C ASN A 109 -2.19 -24.21 0.58
N PHE A 110 -1.54 -24.20 1.73
CA PHE A 110 -0.38 -23.34 2.00
C PHE A 110 0.87 -24.16 2.21
N ILE A 111 1.88 -23.93 1.36
CA ILE A 111 3.19 -24.57 1.44
C ILE A 111 4.21 -23.50 1.84
N LYS A 112 4.77 -23.62 3.05
CA LYS A 112 5.79 -22.70 3.56
C LYS A 112 7.18 -23.10 3.08
N GLN A 113 7.50 -22.75 1.82
CA GLN A 113 8.78 -23.05 1.20
C GLN A 113 9.37 -21.81 0.53
N LYS A 114 10.69 -21.71 0.53
CA LYS A 114 11.42 -20.67 -0.20
C LYS A 114 11.69 -21.16 -1.63
N ILE A 115 10.87 -20.69 -2.56
CA ILE A 115 11.07 -21.02 -3.97
C ILE A 115 12.30 -20.28 -4.50
N LYS A 116 13.17 -21.00 -5.20
CA LYS A 116 14.41 -20.49 -5.80
C LYS A 116 14.25 -20.17 -7.27
N ASN A 117 13.71 -21.10 -8.04
CA ASN A 117 13.59 -21.02 -9.50
C ASN A 117 12.24 -21.53 -9.97
N VAL A 118 11.91 -21.15 -11.19
CA VAL A 118 10.86 -21.78 -12.02
C VAL A 118 11.56 -22.52 -13.14
N GLU A 119 11.25 -23.79 -13.29
CA GLU A 119 11.71 -24.69 -14.36
C GLU A 119 10.51 -25.25 -15.12
N PHE A 120 10.75 -26.03 -16.15
CA PHE A 120 9.68 -26.63 -16.95
C PHE A 120 9.98 -28.11 -17.23
N ASP A 121 8.93 -28.92 -17.22
CA ASP A 121 8.90 -30.26 -17.77
C ASP A 121 7.86 -30.25 -18.88
N ASP A 122 8.32 -30.38 -20.11
CA ASP A 122 7.57 -30.01 -21.32
C ASP A 122 7.05 -28.57 -21.21
N GLU A 123 5.74 -28.34 -21.19
CA GLU A 123 5.13 -27.02 -21.01
C GLU A 123 4.67 -26.77 -19.56
N LYS A 124 4.86 -27.72 -18.63
CA LYS A 124 4.37 -27.61 -17.24
C LYS A 124 5.39 -26.92 -16.35
N PRO A 125 5.00 -25.86 -15.63
CA PRO A 125 5.91 -25.17 -14.75
C PRO A 125 6.15 -25.94 -13.44
N ILE A 126 7.39 -25.94 -12.99
CA ILE A 126 7.88 -26.56 -11.75
C ILE A 126 8.47 -25.48 -10.86
N LEU A 127 7.99 -25.39 -9.63
CA LEU A 127 8.61 -24.55 -8.62
C LEU A 127 9.69 -25.35 -7.86
N LYS A 128 10.92 -24.84 -7.84
CA LYS A 128 12.04 -25.46 -7.13
C LYS A 128 12.32 -24.72 -5.83
N SER A 129 12.34 -25.46 -4.72
CA SER A 129 12.94 -25.05 -3.45
C SER A 129 14.35 -25.65 -3.30
N ASP A 130 14.97 -25.52 -2.12
CA ASP A 130 16.27 -26.15 -1.87
C ASP A 130 16.19 -27.68 -1.89
N ASN A 131 15.07 -28.26 -1.46
CA ASN A 131 14.94 -29.70 -1.22
C ASN A 131 13.82 -30.38 -2.00
N GLU A 132 12.89 -29.60 -2.57
CA GLU A 132 11.65 -30.13 -3.14
C GLU A 132 11.30 -29.47 -4.48
N SER A 133 10.52 -30.19 -5.26
CA SER A 133 9.96 -29.72 -6.54
C SER A 133 8.44 -29.82 -6.48
N PHE A 134 7.77 -28.76 -6.88
CA PHE A 134 6.30 -28.70 -6.91
C PHE A 134 5.81 -28.51 -8.33
N PHE A 135 4.89 -29.37 -8.76
CA PHE A 135 4.37 -29.42 -10.11
C PHE A 135 2.98 -28.77 -10.14
N PHE A 136 2.78 -27.87 -11.08
CA PHE A 136 1.51 -27.16 -11.25
C PHE A 136 1.13 -27.05 -12.73
N ASP A 137 -0.16 -26.90 -12.99
CA ASP A 137 -0.63 -26.61 -14.35
C ASP A 137 -0.43 -25.13 -14.71
N LYS A 138 -0.51 -24.24 -13.71
CA LYS A 138 -0.32 -22.78 -13.86
C LYS A 138 0.33 -22.19 -12.63
N ILE A 139 1.12 -21.14 -12.82
CA ILE A 139 1.75 -20.37 -11.73
C ILE A 139 1.43 -18.88 -11.89
N VAL A 140 1.10 -18.23 -10.78
CA VAL A 140 1.00 -16.77 -10.71
C VAL A 140 2.12 -16.25 -9.81
N ILE A 141 3.00 -15.41 -10.35
CA ILE A 141 4.11 -14.79 -9.60
C ILE A 141 3.60 -13.50 -8.97
N THR A 142 3.52 -13.50 -7.63
CA THR A 142 3.00 -12.39 -6.81
C THR A 142 3.97 -11.96 -5.72
N CYS A 143 5.29 -12.09 -5.97
CA CYS A 143 6.33 -11.92 -4.97
C CYS A 143 6.74 -10.44 -4.71
N GLY A 144 5.91 -9.46 -5.11
CA GLY A 144 6.18 -8.04 -4.91
C GLY A 144 7.55 -7.63 -5.47
N ALA A 145 8.36 -6.92 -4.69
CA ALA A 145 9.69 -6.48 -5.12
C ALA A 145 10.67 -7.65 -5.42
N PHE A 146 10.38 -8.85 -4.93
CA PHE A 146 11.20 -10.05 -5.17
C PHE A 146 10.82 -10.77 -6.48
N SER A 147 9.81 -10.33 -7.21
CA SER A 147 9.37 -10.96 -8.47
C SER A 147 10.42 -10.87 -9.56
N LYS A 148 11.27 -9.85 -9.55
CA LYS A 148 12.32 -9.62 -10.56
C LYS A 148 13.21 -10.84 -10.79
N ARG A 149 13.60 -11.54 -9.74
CA ARG A 149 14.48 -12.71 -9.88
C ARG A 149 13.80 -13.85 -10.66
N PHE A 150 12.48 -13.98 -10.57
CA PHE A 150 11.74 -15.00 -11.32
C PHE A 150 11.54 -14.58 -12.78
N THR A 151 11.29 -13.30 -13.04
CA THR A 151 11.22 -12.81 -14.43
C THR A 151 12.57 -12.89 -15.11
N ASP A 152 13.67 -12.59 -14.41
CA ASP A 152 15.04 -12.75 -14.93
C ASP A 152 15.36 -14.23 -15.19
N ASN A 153 14.94 -15.17 -14.31
CA ASN A 153 15.08 -16.62 -14.51
C ASN A 153 14.29 -17.10 -15.75
N LEU A 154 13.15 -16.49 -16.04
CA LEU A 154 12.34 -16.76 -17.22
C LEU A 154 12.81 -16.01 -18.49
N ASN A 155 13.95 -15.32 -18.43
CA ASN A 155 14.46 -14.46 -19.51
C ASN A 155 13.47 -13.36 -19.96
N GLU A 156 12.61 -12.90 -19.07
CA GLU A 156 11.72 -11.76 -19.28
C GLU A 156 12.21 -10.53 -18.51
N LYS A 157 12.74 -9.56 -19.25
CA LYS A 157 13.30 -8.33 -18.67
C LYS A 157 12.17 -7.36 -18.31
N ILE A 158 11.79 -7.34 -17.04
CA ILE A 158 10.85 -6.36 -16.49
C ILE A 158 11.64 -5.37 -15.63
N PRO A 159 11.52 -4.05 -15.86
CA PRO A 159 12.31 -3.04 -15.14
C PRO A 159 11.75 -2.78 -13.73
N LEU A 160 11.57 -3.85 -12.95
CA LEU A 160 11.12 -3.81 -11.57
C LEU A 160 12.28 -3.43 -10.66
N ASP A 161 12.08 -2.42 -9.82
CA ASP A 161 12.98 -2.01 -8.75
C ASP A 161 12.18 -1.84 -7.45
N THR A 162 12.82 -1.40 -6.38
CA THR A 162 12.18 -1.16 -5.10
C THR A 162 12.38 0.26 -4.60
N GLU A 163 11.27 0.88 -4.22
CA GLU A 163 11.26 2.07 -3.38
C GLU A 163 11.04 1.67 -1.92
N ARG A 164 12.07 1.85 -1.11
CA ARG A 164 12.03 1.54 0.32
C ARG A 164 11.16 2.57 1.04
N GLY A 165 10.18 2.10 1.80
CA GLY A 165 9.30 2.91 2.63
C GLY A 165 9.44 2.53 4.10
N TYR A 166 9.19 3.49 4.97
CA TYR A 166 9.39 3.33 6.41
C TYR A 166 8.11 3.61 7.18
N HIS A 167 7.95 2.96 8.32
CA HIS A 167 6.99 3.41 9.31
C HIS A 167 7.50 3.25 10.75
N VAL A 168 6.92 4.03 11.63
CA VAL A 168 7.01 3.89 13.08
C VAL A 168 5.61 3.83 13.68
N HIS A 169 5.47 3.22 14.82
CA HIS A 169 4.20 3.07 15.53
C HIS A 169 4.26 3.70 16.93
N PHE A 170 3.23 4.48 17.27
CA PHE A 170 3.03 5.06 18.61
C PHE A 170 1.81 4.40 19.23
N LYS A 171 2.00 3.59 20.27
CA LYS A 171 0.90 2.89 20.94
C LYS A 171 -0.04 3.83 21.70
N ASN A 172 -1.29 3.40 21.84
CA ASN A 172 -2.32 4.08 22.65
C ASN A 172 -2.58 5.54 22.26
N CYS A 173 -2.27 5.92 21.01
CA CYS A 173 -2.43 7.28 20.49
C CYS A 173 -3.46 7.38 19.36
N ASP A 174 -4.19 6.31 19.02
CA ASP A 174 -5.18 6.28 17.93
C ASP A 174 -6.26 7.35 18.10
N HIS A 175 -6.62 7.70 19.33
CA HIS A 175 -7.59 8.75 19.67
C HIS A 175 -7.15 10.17 19.26
N LEU A 176 -5.88 10.39 18.92
CA LEU A 176 -5.37 11.71 18.52
C LEU A 176 -5.80 12.09 17.09
N LEU A 177 -6.18 11.13 16.24
CA LEU A 177 -6.68 11.41 14.89
C LEU A 177 -7.98 10.64 14.64
N ASN A 178 -8.91 11.26 13.96
CA ASN A 178 -10.16 10.63 13.56
C ASN A 178 -10.03 9.82 12.27
N ARG A 179 -9.06 10.16 11.42
CA ARG A 179 -8.82 9.59 10.09
C ARG A 179 -7.37 9.67 9.66
N PRO A 180 -6.96 9.00 8.58
CA PRO A 180 -5.64 9.20 8.00
C PRO A 180 -5.43 10.66 7.57
N VAL A 181 -4.29 11.23 7.91
CA VAL A 181 -3.87 12.57 7.53
C VAL A 181 -2.55 12.49 6.79
N ILE A 182 -2.51 13.03 5.58
CA ILE A 182 -1.31 13.11 4.74
C ILE A 182 -0.81 14.54 4.69
N PHE A 183 0.43 14.78 5.10
CA PHE A 183 1.07 16.07 4.94
C PHE A 183 1.97 16.06 3.71
N SER A 184 1.42 16.53 2.60
CA SER A 184 2.04 16.43 1.29
C SER A 184 3.39 17.13 1.18
N ASN A 185 3.56 18.31 1.78
CA ASN A 185 4.82 19.07 1.71
C ASN A 185 6.01 18.38 2.39
N ARG A 186 5.75 17.47 3.32
CA ARG A 186 6.81 16.72 4.03
C ARG A 186 6.85 15.23 3.68
N GLY A 187 5.96 14.78 2.78
CA GLY A 187 5.95 13.41 2.27
C GLY A 187 5.71 12.34 3.33
N PHE A 188 4.85 12.60 4.31
CA PHE A 188 4.47 11.62 5.32
C PHE A 188 2.96 11.61 5.57
N GLY A 189 2.49 10.52 6.15
CA GLY A 189 1.11 10.38 6.61
C GLY A 189 1.04 9.72 7.97
N ILE A 190 -0.02 10.02 8.71
CA ILE A 190 -0.34 9.40 10.00
C ILE A 190 -1.72 8.75 9.88
N THR A 191 -1.83 7.50 10.30
CA THR A 191 -3.08 6.74 10.25
C THR A 191 -3.41 6.21 11.65
N PRO A 192 -4.64 6.45 12.16
CA PRO A 192 -5.12 5.80 13.36
C PRO A 192 -5.33 4.30 13.08
N MET A 193 -4.59 3.48 13.82
CA MET A 193 -4.64 2.02 13.75
C MET A 193 -5.35 1.47 14.99
N GLU A 194 -5.59 0.16 15.04
CA GLU A 194 -6.28 -0.50 16.16
C GLU A 194 -5.58 -0.28 17.52
N GLN A 195 -4.28 -0.12 17.53
CA GLN A 195 -3.47 -0.03 18.76
C GLN A 195 -2.68 1.26 18.89
N GLY A 196 -2.97 2.29 18.09
CA GLY A 196 -2.24 3.56 18.14
C GLY A 196 -2.11 4.24 16.78
N LEU A 197 -1.10 5.08 16.61
CA LEU A 197 -0.83 5.79 15.37
C LEU A 197 0.31 5.15 14.59
N ARG A 198 0.11 4.93 13.30
CA ARG A 198 1.17 4.56 12.37
C ARG A 198 1.59 5.78 11.56
N VAL A 199 2.85 6.15 11.67
CA VAL A 199 3.46 7.22 10.86
C VAL A 199 4.24 6.58 9.73
N VAL A 200 3.88 6.90 8.50
CA VAL A 200 4.49 6.33 7.29
C VAL A 200 5.05 7.42 6.40
N GLY A 201 6.07 7.13 5.65
CA GLY A 201 6.59 8.08 4.67
C GLY A 201 7.92 7.66 4.08
N THR A 202 8.54 8.63 3.48
CA THR A 202 9.84 8.55 2.82
C THR A 202 9.89 7.60 1.63
N VAL A 203 10.76 7.91 0.70
CA VAL A 203 11.16 7.05 -0.42
C VAL A 203 12.67 6.97 -0.42
N GLU A 204 13.20 5.76 -0.56
CA GLU A 204 14.63 5.54 -0.63
C GLU A 204 14.94 4.48 -1.69
N PHE A 205 15.86 4.80 -2.59
CA PHE A 205 16.42 3.85 -3.54
C PHE A 205 17.66 3.22 -2.90
N GLY A 206 17.48 2.09 -2.25
CA GLY A 206 18.53 1.41 -1.48
C GLY A 206 18.57 -0.10 -1.71
N GLY A 207 17.82 -0.60 -2.69
CA GLY A 207 17.73 -2.03 -2.99
C GLY A 207 17.13 -2.86 -1.87
N LEU A 208 17.22 -4.18 -2.01
CA LEU A 208 16.56 -5.14 -1.11
C LEU A 208 17.41 -5.55 0.10
N ASN A 209 18.74 -5.37 0.06
CA ASN A 209 19.66 -5.96 1.03
C ASN A 209 20.23 -4.98 2.06
N ASN A 210 20.13 -3.68 1.81
CA ASN A 210 20.67 -2.68 2.73
C ASN A 210 19.84 -2.61 4.03
N PRO A 211 20.49 -2.39 5.18
CA PRO A 211 19.79 -2.27 6.46
C PRO A 211 18.88 -1.02 6.49
N LEU A 212 18.03 -0.96 7.49
CA LEU A 212 17.17 0.18 7.76
C LEU A 212 17.98 1.45 8.04
N THR A 213 17.60 2.57 7.43
CA THR A 213 18.26 3.88 7.59
C THR A 213 17.66 4.67 8.76
N LYS A 214 18.38 4.76 9.86
CA LYS A 214 17.90 5.38 11.11
C LYS A 214 17.51 6.87 10.99
N SER A 215 18.16 7.62 10.13
CA SER A 215 17.80 9.03 9.88
C SER A 215 16.39 9.19 9.30
N ARG A 216 15.90 8.21 8.53
CA ARG A 216 14.55 8.20 8.00
C ARG A 216 13.50 7.91 9.06
N ILE A 217 13.81 7.02 9.98
CA ILE A 217 12.98 6.77 11.18
C ILE A 217 12.89 8.06 12.03
N LYS A 218 14.03 8.67 12.32
CA LYS A 218 14.07 9.95 13.07
C LYS A 218 13.22 11.02 12.38
N ASN A 219 13.29 11.14 11.06
CA ASN A 219 12.49 12.09 10.30
C ASN A 219 10.99 11.85 10.48
N LEU A 220 10.52 10.60 10.47
CA LEU A 220 9.11 10.27 10.71
C LEU A 220 8.66 10.65 12.12
N ILE A 221 9.49 10.38 13.13
CA ILE A 221 9.21 10.75 14.52
C ILE A 221 9.11 12.27 14.67
N ASP A 222 10.09 13.01 14.13
CA ASP A 222 10.14 14.47 14.17
C ASP A 222 8.91 15.09 13.47
N ASN A 223 8.49 14.51 12.34
CA ASN A 223 7.31 14.94 11.60
C ASN A 223 6.00 14.66 12.36
N ALA A 224 5.89 13.52 13.02
CA ALA A 224 4.72 13.21 13.84
C ALA A 224 4.60 14.19 15.03
N LYS A 225 5.70 14.44 15.73
CA LYS A 225 5.76 15.43 16.82
C LYS A 225 5.50 16.86 16.32
N TYR A 226 5.96 17.19 15.13
CA TYR A 226 5.66 18.48 14.50
C TYR A 226 4.14 18.68 14.31
N MET A 227 3.41 17.65 13.87
CA MET A 227 1.98 17.72 13.61
C MET A 227 1.13 17.64 14.87
N LEU A 228 1.45 16.73 15.79
CA LEU A 228 0.59 16.37 16.93
C LEU A 228 1.11 16.86 18.28
N GLY A 229 2.34 17.38 18.36
CA GLY A 229 2.98 17.73 19.62
C GLY A 229 3.66 16.53 20.28
N ASP A 230 3.61 16.48 21.62
CA ASP A 230 4.26 15.44 22.37
C ASP A 230 3.58 14.08 22.12
N LEU A 231 4.40 13.10 21.83
CA LEU A 231 4.03 11.70 21.63
C LEU A 231 4.88 10.82 22.53
N PRO A 232 4.39 9.67 22.99
CA PRO A 232 5.20 8.71 23.74
C PRO A 232 6.39 8.21 22.92
N GLU A 233 7.20 7.33 23.50
CA GLU A 233 8.22 6.62 22.75
C GLU A 233 7.55 5.77 21.66
N HIS A 234 8.19 5.78 20.48
CA HIS A 234 7.72 4.94 19.38
C HIS A 234 8.14 3.49 19.60
N GLU A 235 7.34 2.61 19.06
CA GLU A 235 7.63 1.19 18.95
C GLU A 235 7.70 0.81 17.46
N ASP A 236 8.23 -0.37 17.15
CA ASP A 236 8.20 -0.97 15.82
C ASP A 236 8.70 -0.06 14.68
N GLU A 237 9.99 -0.03 14.50
CA GLU A 237 10.60 0.53 13.31
C GLU A 237 10.51 -0.49 12.16
N TRP A 238 9.89 -0.12 11.07
CA TRP A 238 9.68 -1.02 9.95
C TRP A 238 10.18 -0.45 8.63
N LEU A 239 10.75 -1.33 7.82
CA LEU A 239 11.17 -1.09 6.45
C LEU A 239 10.41 -2.00 5.50
N GLY A 240 9.81 -1.44 4.46
CA GLY A 240 9.14 -2.19 3.40
C GLY A 240 9.66 -1.86 2.01
N PHE A 241 9.46 -2.80 1.11
CA PHE A 241 9.94 -2.74 -0.26
C PHE A 241 8.75 -2.59 -1.21
N ARG A 242 8.50 -1.36 -1.70
CA ARG A 242 7.46 -1.12 -2.71
C ARG A 242 7.96 -1.63 -4.05
N PRO A 243 7.25 -2.54 -4.70
CA PRO A 243 7.61 -3.02 -6.04
C PRO A 243 7.27 -1.95 -7.08
N THR A 244 8.25 -1.25 -7.58
CA THR A 244 8.06 -0.07 -8.44
C THR A 244 8.53 -0.32 -9.86
N LEU A 245 7.73 0.15 -10.83
CA LEU A 245 8.05 0.19 -12.24
C LEU A 245 8.13 1.65 -12.71
N PRO A 246 8.86 1.97 -13.79
CA PRO A 246 9.06 3.33 -14.24
C PRO A 246 7.78 4.08 -14.64
N ASP A 247 6.75 3.36 -15.09
CA ASP A 247 5.44 3.89 -15.47
C ASP A 247 4.40 3.86 -14.33
N PHE A 248 4.78 3.36 -13.17
CA PHE A 248 3.91 3.17 -11.98
C PHE A 248 2.69 2.25 -12.21
N LEU A 249 2.65 1.49 -13.30
CA LEU A 249 1.59 0.53 -13.56
C LEU A 249 2.00 -0.86 -13.08
N PRO A 250 1.09 -1.65 -12.47
CA PRO A 250 1.39 -3.02 -12.10
C PRO A 250 1.51 -3.92 -13.33
N VAL A 251 2.33 -4.95 -13.22
CA VAL A 251 2.41 -6.03 -14.20
C VAL A 251 1.35 -7.07 -13.84
N MET A 252 0.33 -7.17 -14.66
CA MET A 252 -0.77 -8.13 -14.50
C MET A 252 -1.07 -8.81 -15.83
N GLY A 253 -1.15 -10.14 -15.82
CA GLY A 253 -1.48 -10.92 -17.00
C GLY A 253 -0.47 -12.02 -17.32
N PRO A 254 -0.62 -12.68 -18.49
CA PRO A 254 0.23 -13.81 -18.88
C PRO A 254 1.67 -13.38 -19.21
N SER A 255 2.60 -14.28 -19.00
CA SER A 255 3.95 -14.20 -19.53
C SER A 255 3.92 -14.14 -21.06
N LYS A 256 4.89 -13.46 -21.67
CA LYS A 256 5.05 -13.41 -23.12
C LYS A 256 5.55 -14.74 -23.69
N ASN A 257 6.38 -15.43 -22.92
CA ASN A 257 7.12 -16.60 -23.40
C ASN A 257 6.47 -17.93 -22.95
N TYR A 258 5.68 -17.91 -21.85
CA TYR A 258 5.20 -19.14 -21.20
C TYR A 258 3.69 -19.05 -20.93
N LYS A 259 2.91 -19.88 -21.62
CA LYS A 259 1.43 -19.90 -21.55
C LYS A 259 0.88 -20.14 -20.14
N ASN A 260 1.65 -20.84 -19.29
CA ASN A 260 1.21 -21.29 -17.98
C ASN A 260 1.80 -20.44 -16.84
N ILE A 261 2.47 -19.33 -17.15
CA ILE A 261 2.98 -18.36 -16.18
C ILE A 261 2.18 -17.07 -16.28
N PHE A 262 1.80 -16.54 -15.11
CA PHE A 262 1.10 -15.27 -14.97
C PHE A 262 1.82 -14.40 -13.96
N TYR A 263 1.67 -13.10 -14.10
CA TYR A 263 2.25 -12.08 -13.23
C TYR A 263 1.15 -11.27 -12.54
N CYS A 264 1.35 -10.95 -11.25
CA CYS A 264 0.55 -9.99 -10.52
C CYS A 264 1.42 -9.32 -9.45
N PHE A 265 2.20 -8.31 -9.85
CA PHE A 265 3.13 -7.57 -8.98
C PHE A 265 3.36 -6.14 -9.50
N GLY A 266 4.19 -5.36 -8.80
CA GLY A 266 4.56 -4.02 -9.28
C GLY A 266 3.55 -2.94 -8.90
N HIS A 267 2.71 -3.16 -7.89
CA HIS A 267 1.64 -2.25 -7.48
C HIS A 267 2.13 -1.00 -6.73
N HIS A 268 3.44 -0.79 -6.61
CA HIS A 268 4.00 0.36 -5.91
C HIS A 268 3.46 0.49 -4.48
N HIS A 269 2.95 1.67 -4.09
CA HIS A 269 2.28 1.89 -2.81
C HIS A 269 0.76 1.56 -2.83
N LEU A 270 0.24 1.12 -3.98
CA LEU A 270 -1.19 0.85 -4.19
C LEU A 270 -1.56 -0.64 -4.04
N GLY A 271 -0.63 -1.51 -3.67
CA GLY A 271 -0.88 -2.95 -3.59
C GLY A 271 -2.03 -3.33 -2.65
N TRP A 272 -2.17 -2.63 -1.52
CA TRP A 272 -3.32 -2.80 -0.64
C TRP A 272 -4.61 -2.35 -1.32
N THR A 273 -4.63 -1.18 -1.94
CA THR A 273 -5.82 -0.62 -2.60
C THR A 273 -6.28 -1.49 -3.76
N LEU A 274 -5.34 -2.00 -4.56
CA LEU A 274 -5.64 -2.74 -5.80
C LEU A 274 -5.73 -4.27 -5.60
N GLY A 275 -5.42 -4.79 -4.41
CA GLY A 275 -5.36 -6.24 -4.17
C GLY A 275 -6.57 -7.01 -4.69
N PRO A 276 -7.80 -6.70 -4.25
CA PRO A 276 -9.00 -7.43 -4.66
C PRO A 276 -9.26 -7.37 -6.16
N ILE A 277 -9.16 -6.19 -6.78
CA ILE A 277 -9.39 -6.06 -8.22
C ILE A 277 -8.32 -6.77 -9.03
N SER A 278 -7.05 -6.76 -8.58
CA SER A 278 -5.97 -7.49 -9.24
C SER A 278 -6.17 -9.01 -9.20
N GLY A 279 -6.84 -9.51 -8.18
CA GLY A 279 -7.19 -10.93 -8.08
C GLY A 279 -8.37 -11.35 -8.96
N LYS A 280 -9.15 -10.39 -9.50
CA LYS A 280 -10.27 -10.62 -10.40
C LYS A 280 -9.87 -10.57 -11.89
N ILE A 281 -8.86 -9.78 -12.22
CA ILE A 281 -8.31 -9.63 -13.57
C ILE A 281 -7.41 -10.82 -13.89
#